data_25a0f72a589780070735c73f6984b047
#
_entry.id   25a0f72a589780070735c73f6984b047
#
_cell.length_a   1.000
_cell.length_b   1.000
_cell.length_c   1.000
_cell.angle_alpha   90.00
_cell.angle_beta   90.00
_cell.angle_gamma   90.00
#
_symmetry.space_group_name_H-M   'P 1'
#
loop_
_entity.id
_entity.type
_entity.pdbx_description
1 polymer ?
#
loop_
_entity_poly.entity_id
_entity_poly.type
_entity_poly.pdbx_seq_one_letter_code
_entity_poly.pdbx_strand_id
1 'polypeptide(L)'
;LAKQHEYVKVLSFSRNFGHQLAVTCGMDAAKGDALIVIDVDLQDPPEVIPQMIALWEQGADIVYGKRLRRKGETFFKKLTASLYYRLLASMSAYPIPLDTGDFRLLSRNVADVFLRMREHSRFLRGMSAWMGFNAVPVEYERQERYAGSSKYPLKKMLRLAIDGITGFSDKPLTLPFWAGCALMGLSGLGLIALIVCAATVGAAPWLWAVAGIVFLQGLTLFFAGVQGAYLGRMYEELKGRPLYIVAERLNAD
;
A
#
# COMPACT_ATOMS: atom_id res chain seq x y z
N LEU A 1 23.44 -18.73 15.31
CA LEU A 1 22.53 -19.74 14.75
C LEU A 1 22.98 -20.19 13.35
N ALA A 2 23.10 -19.31 12.35
CA ALA A 2 23.45 -19.70 10.97
C ALA A 2 24.79 -20.43 10.85
N LYS A 3 25.79 -20.10 11.70
CA LYS A 3 27.09 -20.85 11.78
C LYS A 3 26.97 -22.24 12.41
N GLN A 4 25.87 -22.53 13.10
CA GLN A 4 25.64 -23.78 13.81
C GLN A 4 24.62 -24.68 13.09
N HIS A 5 23.79 -24.10 12.21
CA HIS A 5 22.68 -24.79 11.55
C HIS A 5 22.64 -24.41 10.08
N GLU A 6 22.90 -25.33 9.19
CA GLU A 6 22.90 -25.11 7.72
C GLU A 6 21.53 -24.75 7.15
N TYR A 7 20.45 -25.17 7.81
CA TYR A 7 19.10 -24.82 7.41
C TYR A 7 18.73 -23.35 7.74
N VAL A 8 19.52 -22.66 8.59
CA VAL A 8 19.37 -21.25 8.88
C VAL A 8 20.13 -20.45 7.84
N LYS A 9 19.40 -19.79 6.95
CA LYS A 9 19.95 -18.96 5.87
C LYS A 9 19.87 -17.49 6.24
N VAL A 10 20.92 -16.72 5.95
CA VAL A 10 20.98 -15.29 6.23
C VAL A 10 21.36 -14.53 4.96
N LEU A 11 20.58 -13.49 4.67
CA LEU A 11 20.79 -12.57 3.57
C LEU A 11 20.92 -11.16 4.15
N SER A 12 22.13 -10.59 4.08
CA SER A 12 22.42 -9.24 4.57
C SER A 12 22.44 -8.25 3.43
N PHE A 13 21.71 -7.16 3.55
CA PHE A 13 21.65 -6.12 2.55
C PHE A 13 22.83 -5.14 2.67
N SER A 14 23.25 -4.55 1.55
CA SER A 14 24.26 -3.48 1.51
C SER A 14 23.81 -2.20 2.25
N ARG A 15 22.51 -1.98 2.37
CA ARG A 15 21.86 -0.91 3.15
C ARG A 15 20.44 -1.30 3.50
N ASN A 16 19.74 -0.53 4.30
CA ASN A 16 18.32 -0.73 4.54
C ASN A 16 17.50 -0.37 3.30
N PHE A 17 16.92 -1.38 2.64
CA PHE A 17 16.00 -1.23 1.50
C PHE A 17 14.52 -1.19 1.90
N GLY A 18 14.21 -1.47 3.17
CA GLY A 18 12.86 -1.47 3.72
C GLY A 18 12.26 -2.87 3.83
N HIS A 19 11.17 -2.96 4.62
CA HIS A 19 10.54 -4.22 5.00
C HIS A 19 10.03 -5.04 3.80
N GLN A 20 9.31 -4.43 2.87
CA GLN A 20 8.71 -5.13 1.73
C GLN A 20 9.78 -5.79 0.82
N LEU A 21 10.93 -5.12 0.65
CA LEU A 21 12.05 -5.65 -0.13
C LEU A 21 12.82 -6.73 0.63
N ALA A 22 12.86 -6.67 1.97
CA ALA A 22 13.44 -7.75 2.77
C ALA A 22 12.60 -9.03 2.67
N VAL A 23 11.28 -8.93 2.74
CA VAL A 23 10.37 -10.06 2.50
C VAL A 23 10.54 -10.61 1.09
N THR A 24 10.60 -9.73 0.07
CA THR A 24 10.84 -10.13 -1.32
C THR A 24 12.13 -10.92 -1.47
N CYS A 25 13.22 -10.46 -0.87
CA CYS A 25 14.51 -11.15 -0.91
C CYS A 25 14.44 -12.56 -0.26
N GLY A 26 13.72 -12.68 0.86
CA GLY A 26 13.47 -13.98 1.49
C GLY A 26 12.68 -14.92 0.57
N MET A 27 11.65 -14.40 -0.11
CA MET A 27 10.85 -15.15 -1.07
C MET A 27 11.68 -15.59 -2.29
N ASP A 28 12.55 -14.70 -2.83
CA ASP A 28 13.46 -14.99 -3.94
C ASP A 28 14.43 -16.15 -3.60
N ALA A 29 14.86 -16.26 -2.33
CA ALA A 29 15.79 -17.28 -1.88
C ALA A 29 15.11 -18.58 -1.42
N ALA A 30 13.82 -18.55 -1.13
CA ALA A 30 13.08 -19.68 -0.59
C ALA A 30 12.77 -20.73 -1.69
N LYS A 31 13.03 -22.03 -1.38
CA LYS A 31 12.90 -23.15 -2.33
C LYS A 31 11.80 -24.17 -1.93
N GLY A 32 11.11 -23.97 -0.80
CA GLY A 32 10.07 -24.90 -0.29
C GLY A 32 8.80 -24.91 -1.14
N ASP A 33 7.95 -25.90 -1.00
CA ASP A 33 6.65 -26.04 -1.67
C ASP A 33 5.64 -25.01 -1.19
N ALA A 34 5.81 -24.53 0.04
CA ALA A 34 5.10 -23.41 0.62
C ALA A 34 6.07 -22.46 1.34
N LEU A 35 5.77 -21.19 1.32
CA LEU A 35 6.55 -20.12 1.94
C LEU A 35 5.73 -19.46 3.05
N ILE A 36 6.32 -19.32 4.24
CA ILE A 36 5.67 -18.61 5.34
C ILE A 36 6.43 -17.33 5.63
N VAL A 37 5.75 -16.20 5.54
CA VAL A 37 6.27 -14.88 5.90
C VAL A 37 5.82 -14.57 7.32
N ILE A 38 6.77 -14.30 8.22
CA ILE A 38 6.51 -13.95 9.62
C ILE A 38 7.45 -12.84 10.07
N ASP A 39 6.95 -11.90 10.87
CA ASP A 39 7.74 -10.84 11.48
C ASP A 39 8.49 -11.36 12.72
N VAL A 40 9.74 -10.90 12.89
CA VAL A 40 10.62 -11.33 13.99
C VAL A 40 10.22 -10.74 15.37
N ASP A 41 9.26 -9.83 15.43
CA ASP A 41 8.85 -9.12 16.66
C ASP A 41 7.94 -9.96 17.58
N LEU A 42 7.68 -11.21 17.21
CA LEU A 42 6.87 -12.19 17.95
C LEU A 42 5.42 -11.74 18.22
N GLN A 43 4.93 -10.74 17.49
CA GLN A 43 3.53 -10.33 17.61
C GLN A 43 2.59 -11.29 16.87
N ASP A 44 3.08 -11.93 15.84
CA ASP A 44 2.36 -12.93 15.06
C ASP A 44 2.83 -14.32 15.57
N PRO A 45 1.95 -15.11 16.26
CA PRO A 45 2.36 -16.32 16.97
C PRO A 45 2.72 -17.45 16.01
N PRO A 46 3.92 -18.05 16.12
CA PRO A 46 4.33 -19.20 15.29
C PRO A 46 3.41 -20.43 15.45
N GLU A 47 2.68 -20.52 16.56
CA GLU A 47 1.75 -21.60 16.87
C GLU A 47 0.57 -21.68 15.89
N VAL A 48 0.32 -20.63 15.13
CA VAL A 48 -0.70 -20.59 14.05
C VAL A 48 -0.21 -21.29 12.77
N ILE A 49 1.11 -21.47 12.60
CA ILE A 49 1.70 -22.07 11.40
C ILE A 49 1.13 -23.46 11.08
N PRO A 50 0.98 -24.41 12.01
CA PRO A 50 0.39 -25.71 11.71
C PRO A 50 -1.03 -25.62 11.12
N GLN A 51 -1.84 -24.66 11.59
CA GLN A 51 -3.18 -24.42 11.04
C GLN A 51 -3.11 -23.86 9.63
N MET A 52 -2.15 -22.98 9.34
CA MET A 52 -1.93 -22.47 7.98
C MET A 52 -1.54 -23.60 7.02
N ILE A 53 -0.67 -24.49 7.45
CA ILE A 53 -0.25 -25.67 6.65
C ILE A 53 -1.44 -26.57 6.36
N ALA A 54 -2.27 -26.89 7.37
CA ALA A 54 -3.45 -27.72 7.18
C ALA A 54 -4.44 -27.14 6.15
N LEU A 55 -4.64 -25.83 6.12
CA LEU A 55 -5.49 -25.16 5.13
C LEU A 55 -4.85 -25.18 3.74
N TRP A 56 -3.55 -25.03 3.65
CA TRP A 56 -2.81 -25.16 2.39
C TRP A 56 -2.91 -26.58 1.83
N GLU A 57 -2.77 -27.62 2.64
CA GLU A 57 -2.95 -29.02 2.25
C GLU A 57 -4.37 -29.32 1.79
N GLN A 58 -5.38 -28.55 2.26
CA GLN A 58 -6.76 -28.61 1.81
C GLN A 58 -7.02 -27.86 0.49
N GLY A 59 -5.98 -27.26 -0.11
CA GLY A 59 -6.05 -26.61 -1.41
C GLY A 59 -6.17 -25.09 -1.38
N ALA A 60 -5.87 -24.44 -0.25
CA ALA A 60 -5.70 -22.98 -0.21
C ALA A 60 -4.36 -22.59 -0.83
N ASP A 61 -4.36 -21.64 -1.77
CA ASP A 61 -3.13 -21.12 -2.39
C ASP A 61 -2.44 -20.08 -1.49
N ILE A 62 -3.23 -19.28 -0.78
CA ILE A 62 -2.78 -18.24 0.14
C ILE A 62 -3.52 -18.44 1.46
N VAL A 63 -2.78 -18.56 2.57
CA VAL A 63 -3.38 -18.52 3.90
C VAL A 63 -2.85 -17.30 4.63
N TYR A 64 -3.73 -16.36 5.01
CA TYR A 64 -3.30 -15.11 5.63
C TYR A 64 -3.84 -14.96 7.05
N GLY A 65 -3.00 -14.42 7.94
CA GLY A 65 -3.37 -14.14 9.31
C GLY A 65 -4.32 -12.95 9.41
N LYS A 66 -5.53 -13.18 9.94
CA LYS A 66 -6.53 -12.15 10.25
C LYS A 66 -6.59 -11.90 11.75
N ARG A 67 -6.36 -10.66 12.15
CA ARG A 67 -6.30 -10.25 13.55
C ARG A 67 -7.72 -10.04 14.11
N LEU A 68 -8.10 -10.83 15.13
CA LEU A 68 -9.42 -10.75 15.76
C LEU A 68 -9.62 -9.48 16.60
N ARG A 69 -8.60 -8.99 17.30
CA ARG A 69 -8.65 -7.81 18.16
C ARG A 69 -7.37 -7.00 18.13
N ARG A 70 -7.54 -5.67 18.12
CA ARG A 70 -6.46 -4.70 18.32
C ARG A 70 -6.57 -4.15 19.75
N LYS A 71 -5.89 -4.78 20.72
CA LYS A 71 -5.80 -4.25 22.08
C LYS A 71 -4.97 -2.95 22.06
N GLY A 72 -5.41 -1.92 22.78
CA GLY A 72 -4.63 -0.70 23.04
C GLY A 72 -4.70 0.41 21.99
N GLU A 73 -5.57 0.34 20.98
CA GLU A 73 -5.74 1.44 20.01
C GLU A 73 -6.79 2.47 20.49
N THR A 74 -6.43 3.76 20.42
CA THR A 74 -7.34 4.88 20.70
C THR A 74 -8.46 4.94 19.66
N PHE A 75 -9.63 5.47 20.06
CA PHE A 75 -10.79 5.64 19.17
C PHE A 75 -10.45 6.39 17.88
N PHE A 76 -9.66 7.46 17.99
CA PHE A 76 -9.23 8.27 16.83
C PHE A 76 -8.39 7.44 15.85
N LYS A 77 -7.50 6.58 16.34
CA LYS A 77 -6.66 5.71 15.50
C LYS A 77 -7.50 4.63 14.80
N LYS A 78 -8.53 4.09 15.46
CA LYS A 78 -9.48 3.15 14.84
C LYS A 78 -10.31 3.83 13.76
N LEU A 79 -10.81 5.04 14.01
CA LEU A 79 -11.60 5.81 13.05
C LEU A 79 -10.81 6.16 11.79
N THR A 80 -9.59 6.69 11.96
CA THR A 80 -8.72 7.05 10.82
C THR A 80 -8.29 5.82 10.02
N ALA A 81 -7.98 4.70 10.68
CA ALA A 81 -7.69 3.44 10.00
C ALA A 81 -8.91 2.92 9.23
N SER A 82 -10.11 2.93 9.82
CA SER A 82 -11.34 2.52 9.15
C SER A 82 -11.66 3.38 7.93
N LEU A 83 -11.54 4.71 8.05
CA LEU A 83 -11.73 5.62 6.91
C LEU A 83 -10.72 5.34 5.79
N TYR A 84 -9.47 5.16 6.14
CA TYR A 84 -8.40 4.82 5.19
C TYR A 84 -8.70 3.51 4.45
N TYR A 85 -9.04 2.45 5.17
CA TYR A 85 -9.34 1.16 4.53
C TYR A 85 -10.60 1.20 3.67
N ARG A 86 -11.64 1.96 4.07
CA ARG A 86 -12.83 2.18 3.24
C ARG A 86 -12.49 2.94 1.96
N LEU A 87 -11.67 4.00 2.06
CA LEU A 87 -11.20 4.75 0.91
C LEU A 87 -10.37 3.85 -0.01
N LEU A 88 -9.41 3.09 0.53
CA LEU A 88 -8.59 2.16 -0.24
C LEU A 88 -9.46 1.10 -0.93
N ALA A 89 -10.43 0.51 -0.23
CA ALA A 89 -11.36 -0.47 -0.80
C ALA A 89 -12.24 0.12 -1.91
N SER A 90 -12.70 1.38 -1.76
CA SER A 90 -13.51 2.05 -2.81
C SER A 90 -12.70 2.44 -4.03
N MET A 91 -11.39 2.64 -3.87
CA MET A 91 -10.47 3.03 -4.94
C MET A 91 -9.76 1.83 -5.59
N SER A 92 -9.64 0.71 -4.87
CA SER A 92 -9.03 -0.51 -5.42
C SER A 92 -10.01 -1.24 -6.33
N ALA A 93 -9.50 -1.78 -7.44
CA ALA A 93 -10.25 -2.66 -8.32
C ALA A 93 -10.43 -4.08 -7.74
N TYR A 94 -9.68 -4.43 -6.68
CA TYR A 94 -9.63 -5.76 -6.07
C TYR A 94 -9.91 -5.67 -4.56
N PRO A 95 -10.62 -6.64 -3.98
CA PRO A 95 -10.90 -6.68 -2.55
C PRO A 95 -9.63 -6.98 -1.77
N ILE A 96 -9.05 -5.95 -1.15
CA ILE A 96 -7.88 -6.11 -0.25
C ILE A 96 -8.42 -6.49 1.13
N PRO A 97 -8.02 -7.66 1.70
CA PRO A 97 -8.48 -8.08 3.02
C PRO A 97 -8.11 -7.06 4.11
N LEU A 98 -9.11 -6.69 4.91
CA LEU A 98 -8.94 -5.77 6.04
C LEU A 98 -8.34 -6.50 7.25
N ASP A 99 -7.67 -5.74 8.14
CA ASP A 99 -7.09 -6.25 9.40
C ASP A 99 -6.04 -7.37 9.26
N THR A 100 -5.40 -7.45 8.09
CA THR A 100 -4.34 -8.42 7.80
C THR A 100 -2.95 -7.81 7.96
N GLY A 101 -2.00 -8.63 8.44
CA GLY A 101 -0.55 -8.33 8.44
C GLY A 101 0.15 -8.89 7.21
N ASP A 102 1.48 -8.96 7.31
CA ASP A 102 2.29 -9.65 6.30
C ASP A 102 2.47 -11.14 6.65
N PHE A 103 1.97 -11.58 7.82
CA PHE A 103 1.95 -12.98 8.25
C PHE A 103 1.03 -13.80 7.34
N ARG A 104 1.65 -14.64 6.51
CA ARG A 104 0.94 -15.46 5.52
C ARG A 104 1.73 -16.68 5.08
N LEU A 105 1.03 -17.71 4.64
CA LEU A 105 1.58 -18.82 3.89
C LEU A 105 1.20 -18.61 2.41
N LEU A 106 2.15 -18.85 1.53
CA LEU A 106 2.00 -18.80 0.08
C LEU A 106 2.41 -20.16 -0.49
N SER A 107 1.59 -20.77 -1.33
CA SER A 107 2.00 -21.94 -2.12
C SER A 107 3.12 -21.57 -3.11
N ARG A 108 3.87 -22.55 -3.60
CA ARG A 108 4.97 -22.33 -4.54
C ARG A 108 4.52 -21.61 -5.81
N ASN A 109 3.40 -22.02 -6.41
CA ASN A 109 2.85 -21.37 -7.59
C ASN A 109 2.54 -19.88 -7.37
N VAL A 110 1.99 -19.50 -6.21
CA VAL A 110 1.77 -18.10 -5.85
C VAL A 110 3.09 -17.36 -5.68
N ALA A 111 4.05 -17.96 -4.97
CA ALA A 111 5.37 -17.37 -4.79
C ALA A 111 6.07 -17.13 -6.13
N ASP A 112 6.00 -18.05 -7.06
CA ASP A 112 6.59 -17.93 -8.39
C ASP A 112 5.96 -16.78 -9.21
N VAL A 113 4.65 -16.52 -9.04
CA VAL A 113 4.02 -15.32 -9.62
C VAL A 113 4.56 -14.05 -8.97
N PHE A 114 4.69 -14.01 -7.62
CA PHE A 114 5.31 -12.89 -6.91
C PHE A 114 6.72 -12.58 -7.41
N LEU A 115 7.51 -13.61 -7.72
CA LEU A 115 8.87 -13.47 -8.21
C LEU A 115 8.94 -12.83 -9.61
N ARG A 116 7.88 -12.95 -10.42
CA ARG A 116 7.77 -12.29 -11.73
C ARG A 116 7.34 -10.83 -11.61
N MET A 117 6.65 -10.47 -10.54
CA MET A 117 6.19 -9.10 -10.29
C MET A 117 7.34 -8.29 -9.67
N ARG A 118 8.03 -7.47 -10.47
CA ARG A 118 9.26 -6.76 -10.09
C ARG A 118 9.08 -5.26 -9.92
N GLU A 119 7.85 -4.80 -9.67
CA GLU A 119 7.60 -3.40 -9.36
C GLU A 119 8.38 -2.91 -8.13
N HIS A 120 8.91 -1.69 -8.20
CA HIS A 120 9.65 -1.05 -7.12
C HIS A 120 8.75 -0.58 -5.97
N SER A 121 7.54 -0.12 -6.31
CA SER A 121 6.54 0.31 -5.33
C SER A 121 5.72 -0.87 -4.81
N ARG A 122 6.38 -1.80 -4.11
CA ARG A 122 5.76 -3.05 -3.65
C ARG A 122 4.82 -2.83 -2.46
N PHE A 123 3.64 -3.43 -2.54
CA PHE A 123 2.71 -3.59 -1.43
C PHE A 123 2.18 -5.03 -1.45
N LEU A 124 2.87 -5.93 -0.76
CA LEU A 124 2.67 -7.38 -0.87
C LEU A 124 1.22 -7.82 -0.62
N ARG A 125 0.47 -7.12 0.25
CA ARG A 125 -0.95 -7.41 0.52
C ARG A 125 -1.84 -7.12 -0.68
N GLY A 126 -1.61 -5.99 -1.34
CA GLY A 126 -2.32 -5.62 -2.57
C GLY A 126 -1.97 -6.55 -3.73
N MET A 127 -0.68 -6.88 -3.88
CA MET A 127 -0.20 -7.82 -4.89
C MET A 127 -0.85 -9.20 -4.73
N SER A 128 -0.94 -9.73 -3.50
CA SER A 128 -1.61 -11.02 -3.24
C SER A 128 -3.11 -10.98 -3.58
N ALA A 129 -3.79 -9.88 -3.31
CA ALA A 129 -5.20 -9.70 -3.68
C ALA A 129 -5.39 -9.58 -5.21
N TRP A 130 -4.46 -8.88 -5.89
CA TRP A 130 -4.49 -8.69 -7.33
C TRP A 130 -4.33 -10.00 -8.11
N MET A 131 -3.55 -10.94 -7.59
CA MET A 131 -3.30 -12.23 -8.25
C MET A 131 -4.54 -13.14 -8.34
N GLY A 132 -5.56 -12.95 -7.48
CA GLY A 132 -6.83 -13.67 -7.55
C GLY A 132 -6.79 -15.16 -7.21
N PHE A 133 -5.75 -15.63 -6.53
CA PHE A 133 -5.66 -17.01 -6.02
C PHE A 133 -6.63 -17.27 -4.86
N ASN A 134 -6.90 -18.55 -4.59
CA ASN A 134 -7.75 -18.99 -3.47
C ASN A 134 -7.10 -18.60 -2.12
N ALA A 135 -7.61 -17.53 -1.49
CA ALA A 135 -7.07 -16.96 -0.27
C ALA A 135 -7.99 -17.19 0.93
N VAL A 136 -7.50 -17.88 1.97
CA VAL A 136 -8.26 -18.26 3.15
C VAL A 136 -7.69 -17.58 4.39
N PRO A 137 -8.53 -16.98 5.27
CA PRO A 137 -8.09 -16.38 6.52
C PRO A 137 -7.86 -17.43 7.61
N VAL A 138 -6.80 -17.23 8.43
CA VAL A 138 -6.66 -17.84 9.76
C VAL A 138 -6.78 -16.75 10.80
N GLU A 139 -7.76 -16.88 11.67
CA GLU A 139 -8.00 -15.92 12.73
C GLU A 139 -7.09 -16.19 13.93
N TYR A 140 -6.44 -15.14 14.43
CA TYR A 140 -5.59 -15.24 15.61
C TYR A 140 -5.63 -13.95 16.45
N GLU A 141 -5.27 -14.08 17.73
CA GLU A 141 -5.08 -12.94 18.62
C GLU A 141 -3.63 -12.47 18.54
N ARG A 142 -3.43 -11.19 18.19
CA ARG A 142 -2.11 -10.59 18.14
C ARG A 142 -1.58 -10.39 19.54
N GLN A 143 -0.38 -10.88 19.81
CA GLN A 143 0.31 -10.69 21.07
C GLN A 143 0.87 -9.27 21.22
N GLU A 144 1.10 -8.82 22.45
CA GLU A 144 1.78 -7.57 22.72
C GLU A 144 3.24 -7.71 22.28
N ARG A 145 3.81 -6.61 21.79
CA ARG A 145 5.19 -6.60 21.32
C ARG A 145 6.14 -6.92 22.46
N TYR A 146 6.96 -7.96 22.31
CA TYR A 146 7.93 -8.39 23.34
C TYR A 146 8.97 -7.31 23.63
N ALA A 147 9.41 -6.53 22.62
CA ALA A 147 10.38 -5.45 22.76
C ALA A 147 10.17 -4.33 21.72
N GLY A 148 10.45 -3.09 22.10
CA GLY A 148 10.45 -1.94 21.21
C GLY A 148 9.12 -1.16 21.20
N SER A 149 9.20 0.15 20.92
CA SER A 149 8.05 1.04 20.75
C SER A 149 7.71 1.22 19.28
N SER A 150 6.41 1.25 18.95
CA SER A 150 5.96 1.56 17.59
C SER A 150 6.30 3.01 17.23
N LYS A 151 7.40 3.21 16.50
CA LYS A 151 7.78 4.51 15.91
C LYS A 151 7.21 4.63 14.51
N TYR A 152 5.88 4.56 14.38
CA TYR A 152 5.24 4.83 13.10
C TYR A 152 4.64 6.24 13.14
N PRO A 153 5.42 7.29 12.79
CA PRO A 153 4.94 8.66 12.81
C PRO A 153 3.86 8.84 11.74
N LEU A 154 2.95 9.78 11.97
CA LEU A 154 1.83 10.11 11.07
C LEU A 154 2.30 10.31 9.61
N LYS A 155 3.48 10.92 9.43
CA LYS A 155 4.11 11.11 8.11
C LYS A 155 4.37 9.79 7.37
N LYS A 156 4.79 8.72 8.08
CA LYS A 156 4.98 7.39 7.47
C LYS A 156 3.65 6.71 7.14
N MET A 157 2.63 6.90 7.99
CA MET A 157 1.27 6.39 7.72
C MET A 157 0.66 7.06 6.50
N LEU A 158 0.79 8.39 6.40
CA LEU A 158 0.30 9.15 5.24
C LEU A 158 1.02 8.75 3.95
N ARG A 159 2.34 8.57 4.02
CA ARG A 159 3.13 8.08 2.87
C ARG A 159 2.68 6.70 2.43
N LEU A 160 2.50 5.76 3.38
CA LEU A 160 1.99 4.42 3.08
C LEU A 160 0.59 4.47 2.46
N ALA A 161 -0.27 5.39 2.92
CA ALA A 161 -1.58 5.62 2.36
C ALA A 161 -1.52 6.10 0.90
N ILE A 162 -0.71 7.11 0.62
CA ILE A 162 -0.48 7.63 -0.73
C ILE A 162 0.10 6.53 -1.62
N ASP A 163 1.10 5.80 -1.12
CA ASP A 163 1.74 4.70 -1.84
C ASP A 163 0.76 3.57 -2.17
N GLY A 164 -0.13 3.22 -1.24
CA GLY A 164 -1.19 2.24 -1.47
C GLY A 164 -2.20 2.71 -2.53
N ILE A 165 -2.73 3.93 -2.40
CA ILE A 165 -3.72 4.48 -3.33
C ILE A 165 -3.13 4.61 -4.75
N THR A 166 -1.95 5.22 -4.88
CA THR A 166 -1.33 5.46 -6.19
C THR A 166 -0.70 4.23 -6.81
N GLY A 167 -0.43 3.17 -6.02
CA GLY A 167 0.11 1.90 -6.52
C GLY A 167 -0.95 0.93 -7.04
N PHE A 168 -2.18 1.00 -6.52
CA PHE A 168 -3.23 0.01 -6.82
C PHE A 168 -4.51 0.61 -7.40
N SER A 169 -4.53 1.92 -7.71
CA SER A 169 -5.69 2.59 -8.27
C SER A 169 -5.28 3.61 -9.32
N ASP A 170 -5.96 3.59 -10.45
CA ASP A 170 -5.90 4.59 -11.51
C ASP A 170 -6.91 5.75 -11.28
N LYS A 171 -7.84 5.58 -10.34
CA LYS A 171 -8.85 6.61 -10.03
C LYS A 171 -8.27 7.98 -9.72
N PRO A 172 -7.16 8.14 -8.97
CA PRO A 172 -6.54 9.45 -8.79
C PRO A 172 -6.08 10.10 -10.09
N LEU A 173 -5.77 9.31 -11.12
CA LEU A 173 -5.38 9.79 -12.44
C LEU A 173 -6.58 10.34 -13.24
N THR A 174 -7.79 9.79 -13.03
CA THR A 174 -9.02 10.25 -13.67
C THR A 174 -9.68 11.43 -12.94
N LEU A 175 -9.29 11.69 -11.68
CA LEU A 175 -9.81 12.77 -10.86
C LEU A 175 -9.63 14.18 -11.49
N PRO A 176 -8.50 14.50 -12.16
CA PRO A 176 -8.33 15.77 -12.88
C PRO A 176 -9.36 16.00 -13.96
N PHE A 177 -9.74 14.96 -14.71
CA PHE A 177 -10.76 15.07 -15.74
C PHE A 177 -12.11 15.50 -15.15
N TRP A 178 -12.60 14.79 -14.13
CA TRP A 178 -13.88 15.10 -13.49
C TRP A 178 -13.86 16.44 -12.76
N ALA A 179 -12.77 16.77 -12.09
CA ALA A 179 -12.59 18.05 -11.45
C ALA A 179 -12.54 19.20 -12.47
N GLY A 180 -11.87 18.99 -13.61
CA GLY A 180 -11.87 19.93 -14.73
C GLY A 180 -13.28 20.18 -15.28
N CYS A 181 -14.07 19.12 -15.50
CA CYS A 181 -15.48 19.24 -15.91
C CYS A 181 -16.33 20.01 -14.89
N ALA A 182 -16.20 19.70 -13.61
CA ALA A 182 -16.90 20.39 -12.53
C ALA A 182 -16.52 21.87 -12.45
N LEU A 183 -15.24 22.20 -12.59
CA LEU A 183 -14.76 23.57 -12.57
C LEU A 183 -15.21 24.37 -13.80
N MET A 184 -15.21 23.76 -14.97
CA MET A 184 -15.77 24.40 -16.18
C MET A 184 -17.25 24.71 -15.97
N GLY A 185 -18.03 23.80 -15.40
CA GLY A 185 -19.41 24.03 -15.05
C GLY A 185 -19.60 25.18 -14.04
N LEU A 186 -18.82 25.13 -12.92
CA LEU A 186 -18.85 26.16 -11.88
C LEU A 186 -18.40 27.55 -12.39
N SER A 187 -17.33 27.59 -13.18
CA SER A 187 -16.82 28.83 -13.76
C SER A 187 -17.81 29.42 -14.79
N GLY A 188 -18.46 28.58 -15.57
CA GLY A 188 -19.54 28.99 -16.47
C GLY A 188 -20.71 29.62 -15.73
N LEU A 189 -21.19 28.97 -14.65
CA LEU A 189 -22.24 29.55 -13.77
C LEU A 189 -21.76 30.82 -13.08
N GLY A 190 -20.51 30.89 -12.64
CA GLY A 190 -19.90 32.07 -12.04
C GLY A 190 -19.81 33.23 -13.03
N LEU A 191 -19.48 32.95 -14.28
CA LEU A 191 -19.48 33.98 -15.36
C LEU A 191 -20.88 34.54 -15.61
N ILE A 192 -21.91 33.69 -15.65
CA ILE A 192 -23.31 34.11 -15.79
C ILE A 192 -23.72 34.99 -14.58
N ALA A 193 -23.39 34.55 -13.38
CA ALA A 193 -23.68 35.32 -12.17
C ALA A 193 -22.96 36.69 -12.15
N LEU A 194 -21.70 36.74 -12.60
CA LEU A 194 -20.93 37.98 -12.76
C LEU A 194 -21.56 38.94 -13.77
N ILE A 195 -22.04 38.46 -14.92
CA ILE A 195 -22.74 39.25 -15.94
C ILE A 195 -24.03 39.83 -15.34
N VAL A 196 -24.82 39.04 -14.64
CA VAL A 196 -26.05 39.49 -13.98
C VAL A 196 -25.76 40.52 -12.90
N CYS A 197 -24.74 40.29 -12.06
CA CYS A 197 -24.33 41.19 -10.99
C CYS A 197 -23.82 42.55 -11.54
N ALA A 198 -23.03 42.51 -12.60
CA ALA A 198 -22.54 43.71 -13.27
C ALA A 198 -23.70 44.54 -13.88
N ALA A 199 -24.76 43.90 -14.37
CA ALA A 199 -25.92 44.55 -14.94
C ALA A 199 -26.88 45.16 -13.89
N THR A 200 -26.91 44.60 -12.65
CA THR A 200 -27.91 44.99 -11.63
C THR A 200 -27.36 45.82 -10.49
N VAL A 201 -26.14 45.60 -10.02
CA VAL A 201 -25.63 46.17 -8.76
C VAL A 201 -24.37 47.03 -8.93
N GLY A 202 -23.73 47.01 -10.10
CA GLY A 202 -22.50 47.80 -10.35
C GLY A 202 -21.30 47.40 -9.49
N ALA A 203 -21.27 46.17 -8.94
CA ALA A 203 -20.19 45.67 -8.16
C ALA A 203 -18.88 45.56 -8.98
N ALA A 204 -17.70 45.70 -8.33
CA ALA A 204 -16.42 45.60 -8.98
C ALA A 204 -16.13 44.11 -9.40
N PRO A 205 -16.53 43.72 -10.61
CA PRO A 205 -16.53 42.27 -11.00
C PRO A 205 -15.15 41.67 -11.12
N TRP A 206 -14.10 42.49 -11.25
CA TRP A 206 -12.72 42.03 -11.37
C TRP A 206 -12.18 41.31 -10.13
N LEU A 207 -12.66 41.65 -8.91
CA LEU A 207 -12.23 41.01 -7.67
C LEU A 207 -12.65 39.52 -7.62
N TRP A 208 -13.87 39.23 -8.08
CA TRP A 208 -14.37 37.84 -8.14
C TRP A 208 -13.69 37.05 -9.24
N ALA A 209 -13.35 37.69 -10.36
CA ALA A 209 -12.61 37.09 -11.44
C ALA A 209 -11.17 36.71 -10.97
N VAL A 210 -10.50 37.63 -10.26
CA VAL A 210 -9.14 37.35 -9.71
C VAL A 210 -9.19 36.21 -8.69
N ALA A 211 -10.14 36.21 -7.76
CA ALA A 211 -10.29 35.13 -6.78
C ALA A 211 -10.54 33.77 -7.46
N GLY A 212 -11.39 33.74 -8.48
CA GLY A 212 -11.67 32.54 -9.28
C GLY A 212 -10.44 32.05 -10.03
N ILE A 213 -9.68 32.94 -10.66
CA ILE A 213 -8.43 32.57 -11.37
C ILE A 213 -7.40 32.01 -10.42
N VAL A 214 -7.20 32.62 -9.24
CA VAL A 214 -6.24 32.13 -8.24
C VAL A 214 -6.65 30.74 -7.73
N PHE A 215 -7.93 30.51 -7.45
CA PHE A 215 -8.44 29.20 -7.04
C PHE A 215 -8.22 28.14 -8.14
N LEU A 216 -8.54 28.45 -9.38
CA LEU A 216 -8.35 27.55 -10.52
C LEU A 216 -6.87 27.22 -10.73
N GLN A 217 -6.00 28.22 -10.60
CA GLN A 217 -4.54 28.01 -10.69
C GLN A 217 -4.02 27.12 -9.58
N GLY A 218 -4.49 27.30 -8.33
CA GLY A 218 -4.14 26.44 -7.21
C GLY A 218 -4.56 24.99 -7.44
N LEU A 219 -5.75 24.78 -7.97
CA LEU A 219 -6.27 23.46 -8.30
C LEU A 219 -5.50 22.80 -9.46
N THR A 220 -5.14 23.58 -10.49
CA THR A 220 -4.30 23.09 -11.59
C THR A 220 -2.93 22.60 -11.08
N LEU A 221 -2.29 23.36 -10.19
CA LEU A 221 -1.02 22.97 -9.55
C LEU A 221 -1.18 21.73 -8.68
N PHE A 222 -2.30 21.58 -7.96
CA PHE A 222 -2.58 20.38 -7.16
C PHE A 222 -2.65 19.12 -8.05
N PHE A 223 -3.39 19.19 -9.15
CA PHE A 223 -3.52 18.06 -10.07
C PHE A 223 -2.22 17.77 -10.84
N ALA A 224 -1.47 18.79 -11.20
CA ALA A 224 -0.13 18.60 -11.76
C ALA A 224 0.79 17.87 -10.77
N GLY A 225 0.67 18.14 -9.47
CA GLY A 225 1.38 17.41 -8.42
C GLY A 225 1.00 15.93 -8.34
N VAL A 226 -0.30 15.61 -8.49
CA VAL A 226 -0.78 14.21 -8.55
C VAL A 226 -0.20 13.51 -9.77
N GLN A 227 -0.26 14.12 -10.95
CA GLN A 227 0.35 13.57 -12.18
C GLN A 227 1.86 13.36 -12.02
N GLY A 228 2.57 14.31 -11.39
CA GLY A 228 3.98 14.20 -11.07
C GLY A 228 4.32 12.99 -10.20
N ALA A 229 3.43 12.61 -9.26
CA ALA A 229 3.60 11.42 -8.44
C ALA A 229 3.55 10.11 -9.27
N TYR A 230 2.65 10.01 -10.24
CA TYR A 230 2.59 8.87 -11.17
C TYR A 230 3.81 8.85 -12.11
N LEU A 231 4.19 9.99 -12.68
CA LEU A 231 5.38 10.11 -13.52
C LEU A 231 6.65 9.69 -12.74
N GLY A 232 6.75 10.09 -11.47
CA GLY A 232 7.86 9.68 -10.60
C GLY A 232 7.95 8.17 -10.43
N ARG A 233 6.81 7.46 -10.28
CA ARG A 233 6.77 6.00 -10.20
C ARG A 233 7.19 5.36 -11.52
N MET A 234 6.63 5.83 -12.64
CA MET A 234 7.03 5.35 -13.96
C MET A 234 8.52 5.55 -14.19
N TYR A 235 9.08 6.67 -13.76
CA TYR A 235 10.52 6.95 -13.87
C TYR A 235 11.36 5.98 -13.01
N GLU A 236 10.93 5.62 -11.80
CA GLU A 236 11.64 4.62 -10.98
C GLU A 236 11.62 3.23 -11.64
N GLU A 237 10.49 2.81 -12.23
CA GLU A 237 10.39 1.54 -12.96
C GLU A 237 11.29 1.54 -14.22
N LEU A 238 11.33 2.64 -14.96
CA LEU A 238 12.15 2.77 -16.18
C LEU A 238 13.66 2.72 -15.92
N LYS A 239 14.12 3.04 -14.70
CA LYS A 239 15.54 2.94 -14.34
C LYS A 239 16.09 1.53 -14.39
N GLY A 240 15.24 0.50 -14.27
CA GLY A 240 15.65 -0.91 -14.28
C GLY A 240 16.64 -1.30 -13.17
N ARG A 241 16.71 -0.55 -12.07
CA ARG A 241 17.60 -0.86 -10.96
C ARG A 241 17.17 -2.12 -10.24
N PRO A 242 18.09 -2.93 -9.65
CA PRO A 242 17.71 -4.06 -8.86
C PRO A 242 16.91 -3.62 -7.63
N LEU A 243 15.89 -4.39 -7.24
CA LEU A 243 15.02 -4.09 -6.10
C LEU A 243 15.82 -3.95 -4.79
N TYR A 244 16.82 -4.78 -4.62
CA TYR A 244 17.73 -4.82 -3.46
C TYR A 244 19.11 -5.33 -3.87
N ILE A 245 20.10 -5.13 -3.01
CA ILE A 245 21.47 -5.64 -3.18
C ILE A 245 21.84 -6.43 -1.93
N VAL A 246 22.13 -7.72 -2.11
CA VAL A 246 22.64 -8.58 -1.05
C VAL A 246 24.17 -8.41 -0.98
N ALA A 247 24.67 -7.98 0.18
CA ALA A 247 26.09 -7.81 0.43
C ALA A 247 26.75 -9.11 0.93
N GLU A 248 26.02 -9.89 1.73
CA GLU A 248 26.54 -11.12 2.35
C GLU A 248 25.46 -12.20 2.35
N ARG A 249 25.88 -13.43 2.07
CA ARG A 249 25.05 -14.63 2.14
C ARG A 249 25.71 -15.66 3.07
N LEU A 250 24.93 -16.22 3.98
CA LEU A 250 25.37 -17.37 4.79
C LEU A 250 24.38 -18.50 4.57
N ASN A 251 24.88 -19.68 4.21
CA ASN A 251 24.11 -20.90 3.92
C ASN A 251 23.03 -20.71 2.82
N ALA A 252 23.12 -19.65 2.01
CA ALA A 252 22.15 -19.32 0.97
C ALA A 252 22.87 -19.23 -0.38
N ASP A 253 22.93 -20.36 -1.07
CA ASP A 253 23.46 -20.50 -2.44
C ASP A 253 22.38 -20.17 -3.50
#